data_20b260e51436f8370288a142a6122751
#
_entry.id   20b260e51436f8370288a142a6122751
#
_cell.length_a   1.000
_cell.length_b   1.000
_cell.length_c   1.000
_cell.angle_alpha   90.00
_cell.angle_beta   90.00
_cell.angle_gamma   90.00
#
_symmetry.space_group_name_H-M   'P 1'
#
loop_
_entity.id
_entity.type
_entity.pdbx_description
1 polymer ?
#
loop_
_entity_poly.entity_id
_entity_poly.type
_entity_poly.pdbx_seq_one_letter_code
_entity_poly.pdbx_strand_id
1 'polypeptide(L)'
;FACGDASAFQGAERDIIFLSMVADPENCHALSRSDHEQRFNVAASRARERMYLVHSVNRDHISPKDLRLNLLNHFYDLQEDQKASFEAKLDLCESEFEKSVFTTLHEMGYTVTPQVKVGSYRIDLVVESDGDQRLAVECDGDSYHGPEQWHDDMTRQRALERAGWTFWRCFASSWSIERENMIMSLKVKLDAMGIKPTH
;
A
#
# COMPACT_ATOMS: atom_id res chain seq x y z
N PHE A 1 8.93 15.74 19.39
CA PHE A 1 7.65 15.17 19.79
C PHE A 1 6.87 16.20 20.61
N ALA A 2 5.62 16.49 20.25
CA ALA A 2 4.73 17.37 20.98
C ALA A 2 3.47 16.59 21.40
N CYS A 3 3.00 16.79 22.63
CA CYS A 3 1.80 16.15 23.15
C CYS A 3 0.88 17.24 23.75
N GLY A 4 -0.41 17.12 23.49
CA GLY A 4 -1.42 18.06 24.00
C GLY A 4 -2.81 17.72 23.50
N ASP A 5 -3.79 18.48 23.91
CA ASP A 5 -5.15 18.39 23.36
C ASP A 5 -5.25 19.04 21.97
N ALA A 6 -6.39 18.87 21.28
CA ALA A 6 -6.58 19.39 19.94
C ALA A 6 -6.39 20.93 19.86
N SER A 7 -6.70 21.67 20.91
CA SER A 7 -6.57 23.12 20.93
C SER A 7 -5.11 23.58 20.93
N ALA A 8 -4.21 22.82 21.53
CA ALA A 8 -2.77 23.09 21.54
C ALA A 8 -2.14 22.98 20.12
N PHE A 9 -2.81 22.34 19.18
CA PHE A 9 -2.35 22.17 17.80
C PHE A 9 -3.11 23.06 16.79
N GLN A 10 -3.91 24.01 17.26
CA GLN A 10 -4.62 24.89 16.35
C GLN A 10 -3.64 25.73 15.52
N GLY A 11 -3.75 25.63 14.19
CA GLY A 11 -2.84 26.31 13.24
C GLY A 11 -1.48 25.61 13.03
N ALA A 12 -1.19 24.50 13.72
CA ALA A 12 0.04 23.73 13.55
C ALA A 12 -0.25 22.42 12.83
N GLU A 13 0.52 22.12 11.79
CA GLU A 13 0.48 20.85 11.07
C GLU A 13 1.72 20.00 11.40
N ARG A 14 1.60 18.70 11.27
CA ARG A 14 2.70 17.71 11.47
C ARG A 14 2.58 16.64 10.40
N ASP A 15 3.71 16.08 10.02
CA ASP A 15 3.75 15.00 9.03
C ASP A 15 3.05 13.75 9.58
N ILE A 16 3.27 13.43 10.86
CA ILE A 16 2.66 12.27 11.52
C ILE A 16 1.92 12.74 12.78
N ILE A 17 0.68 12.27 12.95
CA ILE A 17 -0.14 12.49 14.14
C ILE A 17 -0.64 11.18 14.71
N PHE A 18 -0.55 11.06 16.03
CA PHE A 18 -1.19 10.02 16.80
C PHE A 18 -2.38 10.63 17.56
N LEU A 19 -3.57 10.18 17.23
CA LEU A 19 -4.79 10.51 17.97
C LEU A 19 -5.04 9.42 19.01
N SER A 20 -5.07 9.78 20.28
CA SER A 20 -5.45 8.86 21.36
C SER A 20 -6.89 9.15 21.77
N MET A 21 -7.79 8.22 21.45
CA MET A 21 -9.18 8.26 21.90
C MET A 21 -9.27 7.58 23.27
N VAL A 22 -9.14 8.38 24.31
CA VAL A 22 -9.28 7.89 25.69
C VAL A 22 -10.77 7.78 26.02
N ALA A 23 -11.29 6.55 26.00
CA ALA A 23 -12.68 6.25 26.34
C ALA A 23 -12.76 4.91 27.09
N ASP A 24 -13.64 4.84 28.08
CA ASP A 24 -13.94 3.63 28.82
C ASP A 24 -15.14 2.93 28.14
N PRO A 25 -15.02 1.67 27.70
CA PRO A 25 -16.13 0.95 27.08
C PRO A 25 -17.38 0.83 27.97
N GLU A 26 -17.20 0.78 29.31
CA GLU A 26 -18.30 0.64 30.27
C GLU A 26 -18.92 1.99 30.65
N ASN A 27 -18.22 3.11 30.42
CA ASN A 27 -18.66 4.46 30.80
C ASN A 27 -18.36 5.51 29.72
N CYS A 28 -18.85 5.25 28.52
CA CYS A 28 -18.63 6.10 27.38
C CYS A 28 -19.78 7.11 27.17
N HIS A 29 -19.70 8.26 27.83
CA HIS A 29 -20.68 9.35 27.61
C HIS A 29 -20.49 9.98 26.21
N ALA A 30 -21.61 10.19 25.48
CA ALA A 30 -21.58 10.73 24.14
C ALA A 30 -21.04 12.18 24.09
N LEU A 31 -20.07 12.40 23.20
CA LEU A 31 -19.54 13.71 22.87
C LEU A 31 -20.32 14.27 21.66
N SER A 32 -21.36 15.05 21.92
CA SER A 32 -22.30 15.56 20.87
C SER A 32 -22.42 17.09 20.82
N ARG A 33 -21.60 17.81 21.58
CA ARG A 33 -21.65 19.28 21.65
C ARG A 33 -20.80 19.92 20.54
N SER A 34 -21.14 21.12 20.13
CA SER A 34 -20.44 21.86 19.08
C SER A 34 -18.97 22.18 19.40
N ASP A 35 -18.63 22.36 20.67
CA ASP A 35 -17.25 22.56 21.10
C ASP A 35 -16.40 21.28 20.92
N HIS A 36 -17.00 20.11 21.08
CA HIS A 36 -16.35 18.85 20.75
C HIS A 36 -16.15 18.68 19.25
N GLU A 37 -17.15 19.06 18.42
CA GLU A 37 -17.05 19.01 16.97
C GLU A 37 -15.87 19.84 16.43
N GLN A 38 -15.71 21.05 16.95
CA GLN A 38 -14.57 21.91 16.59
C GLN A 38 -13.23 21.27 16.95
N ARG A 39 -13.10 20.65 18.13
CA ARG A 39 -11.89 19.94 18.54
C ARG A 39 -11.58 18.74 17.64
N PHE A 40 -12.59 17.96 17.28
CA PHE A 40 -12.43 16.85 16.34
C PHE A 40 -11.98 17.31 14.95
N ASN A 41 -12.58 18.37 14.42
CA ASN A 41 -12.20 18.96 13.14
C ASN A 41 -10.73 19.45 13.15
N VAL A 42 -10.31 20.10 14.24
CA VAL A 42 -8.90 20.50 14.41
C VAL A 42 -8.01 19.29 14.44
N ALA A 43 -8.30 18.27 15.25
CA ALA A 43 -7.48 17.07 15.37
C ALA A 43 -7.36 16.31 14.04
N ALA A 44 -8.48 16.10 13.34
CA ALA A 44 -8.54 15.35 12.10
C ALA A 44 -7.86 16.04 10.90
N SER A 45 -7.63 17.36 10.96
CA SER A 45 -7.06 18.13 9.86
C SER A 45 -5.58 18.51 10.03
N ARG A 46 -4.89 17.95 11.02
CA ARG A 46 -3.50 18.38 11.36
C ARG A 46 -2.41 17.50 10.75
N ALA A 47 -2.72 16.29 10.28
CA ALA A 47 -1.75 15.41 9.64
C ALA A 47 -1.52 15.82 8.18
N ARG A 48 -0.24 15.90 7.76
CA ARG A 48 0.15 16.10 6.36
C ARG A 48 0.28 14.78 5.62
N GLU A 49 0.85 13.75 6.28
CA GLU A 49 1.17 12.47 5.64
C GLU A 49 0.40 11.32 6.27
N ARG A 50 0.44 11.19 7.60
CA ARG A 50 -0.12 10.01 8.28
C ARG A 50 -0.81 10.36 9.58
N MET A 51 -1.93 9.69 9.82
CA MET A 51 -2.66 9.76 11.07
C MET A 51 -2.90 8.35 11.62
N TYR A 52 -2.58 8.17 12.89
CA TYR A 52 -2.82 6.92 13.62
C TYR A 52 -3.87 7.16 14.70
N LEU A 53 -4.89 6.32 14.73
CA LEU A 53 -5.90 6.34 15.79
C LEU A 53 -5.64 5.20 16.78
N VAL A 54 -5.41 5.56 18.03
CA VAL A 54 -5.28 4.62 19.15
C VAL A 54 -6.57 4.69 19.96
N HIS A 55 -7.27 3.57 20.10
CA HIS A 55 -8.56 3.53 20.79
C HIS A 55 -8.74 2.22 21.58
N SER A 56 -9.55 2.27 22.63
CA SER A 56 -9.96 1.14 23.46
C SER A 56 -11.42 0.75 23.29
N VAL A 57 -12.18 1.54 22.52
CA VAL A 57 -13.62 1.34 22.27
C VAL A 57 -13.88 0.93 20.83
N ASN A 58 -14.83 0.05 20.63
CA ASN A 58 -15.32 -0.35 19.30
C ASN A 58 -16.59 0.41 18.95
N ARG A 59 -17.03 0.29 17.69
CA ARG A 59 -18.27 0.92 17.18
C ARG A 59 -19.49 0.63 18.09
N ASP A 60 -19.59 -0.59 18.60
CA ASP A 60 -20.73 -1.05 19.42
C ASP A 60 -20.77 -0.44 20.83
N HIS A 61 -19.65 0.10 21.31
CA HIS A 61 -19.56 0.74 22.63
C HIS A 61 -19.96 2.21 22.60
N ILE A 62 -20.13 2.80 21.39
CA ILE A 62 -20.30 4.23 21.22
C ILE A 62 -21.70 4.55 20.75
N SER A 63 -22.35 5.55 21.36
CA SER A 63 -23.66 6.04 20.98
C SER A 63 -23.68 6.55 19.53
N PRO A 64 -24.74 6.31 18.72
CA PRO A 64 -24.88 6.85 17.38
C PRO A 64 -24.83 8.39 17.29
N LYS A 65 -24.99 9.09 18.40
CA LYS A 65 -24.92 10.56 18.49
C LYS A 65 -23.53 11.07 18.87
N ASP A 66 -22.57 10.19 19.04
CA ASP A 66 -21.21 10.53 19.47
C ASP A 66 -20.31 10.82 18.28
N LEU A 67 -19.65 11.97 18.29
CA LEU A 67 -18.71 12.37 17.24
C LEU A 67 -17.53 11.39 17.06
N ARG A 68 -17.15 10.68 18.11
CA ARG A 68 -16.09 9.64 18.04
C ARG A 68 -16.47 8.48 17.13
N LEU A 69 -17.77 8.19 16.99
CA LEU A 69 -18.24 7.14 16.07
C LEU A 69 -17.96 7.51 14.62
N ASN A 70 -18.13 8.77 14.23
CA ASN A 70 -17.80 9.22 12.88
C ASN A 70 -16.31 9.08 12.57
N LEU A 71 -15.45 9.43 13.54
CA LEU A 71 -14.01 9.25 13.40
C LEU A 71 -13.63 7.77 13.27
N LEU A 72 -14.17 6.89 14.13
CA LEU A 72 -13.95 5.45 14.05
C LEU A 72 -14.42 4.88 12.69
N ASN A 73 -15.62 5.24 12.24
CA ASN A 73 -16.14 4.80 10.95
C ASN A 73 -15.20 5.18 9.82
N HIS A 74 -14.73 6.43 9.79
CA HIS A 74 -13.80 6.89 8.76
C HIS A 74 -12.52 6.03 8.70
N PHE A 75 -11.91 5.71 9.85
CA PHE A 75 -10.71 4.86 9.88
C PHE A 75 -10.98 3.40 9.49
N TYR A 76 -12.11 2.85 9.91
CA TYR A 76 -12.49 1.48 9.53
C TYR A 76 -12.84 1.37 8.05
N ASP A 77 -13.58 2.35 7.50
CA ASP A 77 -13.97 2.36 6.10
C ASP A 77 -12.74 2.46 5.19
N LEU A 78 -11.74 3.29 5.55
CA LEU A 78 -10.46 3.35 4.85
C LEU A 78 -9.70 2.00 4.86
N GLN A 79 -9.72 1.27 5.97
CA GLN A 79 -9.07 -0.04 6.06
C GLN A 79 -9.81 -1.08 5.21
N GLU A 80 -11.14 -1.08 5.22
CA GLU A 80 -11.95 -1.98 4.40
C GLU A 80 -11.73 -1.71 2.91
N ASP A 81 -11.66 -0.44 2.49
CA ASP A 81 -11.39 -0.04 1.09
C ASP A 81 -9.98 -0.47 0.65
N GLN A 82 -8.97 -0.29 1.51
CA GLN A 82 -7.61 -0.74 1.22
C GLN A 82 -7.53 -2.25 1.08
N LYS A 83 -8.17 -2.99 1.97
CA LYS A 83 -8.23 -4.46 1.92
C LYS A 83 -8.95 -4.94 0.66
N ALA A 84 -10.10 -4.37 0.33
CA ALA A 84 -10.84 -4.71 -0.89
C ALA A 84 -10.01 -4.42 -2.15
N SER A 85 -9.30 -3.30 -2.18
CA SER A 85 -8.39 -2.95 -3.29
C SER A 85 -7.22 -3.92 -3.40
N PHE A 86 -6.63 -4.36 -2.28
CA PHE A 86 -5.56 -5.36 -2.27
C PHE A 86 -6.06 -6.71 -2.79
N GLU A 87 -7.20 -7.20 -2.27
CA GLU A 87 -7.80 -8.47 -2.70
C GLU A 87 -8.15 -8.45 -4.19
N ALA A 88 -8.75 -7.37 -4.68
CA ALA A 88 -9.07 -7.22 -6.10
C ALA A 88 -7.83 -7.24 -6.99
N LYS A 89 -6.71 -6.63 -6.57
CA LYS A 89 -5.44 -6.70 -7.28
C LYS A 89 -4.81 -8.09 -7.22
N LEU A 90 -4.88 -8.75 -6.06
CA LEU A 90 -4.37 -10.10 -5.88
C LEU A 90 -5.07 -11.12 -6.79
N ASP A 91 -6.38 -10.96 -6.99
CA ASP A 91 -7.19 -11.79 -7.88
C ASP A 91 -6.84 -11.62 -9.36
N LEU A 92 -6.19 -10.52 -9.74
CA LEU A 92 -5.69 -10.32 -11.10
C LEU A 92 -4.41 -11.11 -11.38
N CYS A 93 -3.66 -11.52 -10.35
CA CYS A 93 -2.46 -12.34 -10.52
C CYS A 93 -2.83 -13.73 -11.03
N GLU A 94 -2.14 -14.21 -12.07
CA GLU A 94 -2.47 -15.47 -12.76
C GLU A 94 -1.85 -16.71 -12.11
N SER A 95 -0.86 -16.54 -11.22
CA SER A 95 -0.17 -17.63 -10.55
C SER A 95 0.03 -17.36 -9.06
N GLU A 96 0.19 -18.42 -8.27
CA GLU A 96 0.56 -18.30 -6.85
C GLU A 96 1.94 -17.67 -6.66
N PHE A 97 2.82 -17.82 -7.64
CA PHE A 97 4.13 -17.16 -7.65
C PHE A 97 3.97 -15.63 -7.80
N GLU A 98 3.21 -15.16 -8.78
CA GLU A 98 2.89 -13.74 -8.94
C GLU A 98 2.24 -13.16 -7.68
N LYS A 99 1.26 -13.86 -7.08
CA LYS A 99 0.62 -13.46 -5.83
C LYS A 99 1.62 -13.31 -4.69
N SER A 100 2.58 -14.24 -4.60
CA SER A 100 3.64 -14.20 -3.58
C SER A 100 4.55 -12.99 -3.75
N VAL A 101 4.95 -12.67 -4.99
CA VAL A 101 5.78 -11.49 -5.29
C VAL A 101 5.00 -10.20 -5.05
N PHE A 102 3.76 -10.13 -5.52
CA PHE A 102 2.85 -9.01 -5.30
C PHE A 102 2.67 -8.69 -3.81
N THR A 103 2.33 -9.73 -3.02
CA THR A 103 2.14 -9.58 -1.56
C THR A 103 3.41 -9.08 -0.90
N THR A 104 4.59 -9.65 -1.24
CA THR A 104 5.86 -9.22 -0.69
C THR A 104 6.17 -7.75 -0.98
N LEU A 105 5.97 -7.30 -2.22
CA LEU A 105 6.16 -5.90 -2.59
C LEU A 105 5.19 -4.96 -1.88
N HIS A 106 3.93 -5.37 -1.76
CA HIS A 106 2.92 -4.61 -1.02
C HIS A 106 3.26 -4.50 0.47
N GLU A 107 3.67 -5.60 1.12
CA GLU A 107 4.11 -5.61 2.53
C GLU A 107 5.37 -4.75 2.76
N MET A 108 6.22 -4.62 1.75
CA MET A 108 7.37 -3.71 1.76
C MET A 108 6.98 -2.24 1.53
N GLY A 109 5.69 -1.93 1.33
CA GLY A 109 5.16 -0.59 1.18
C GLY A 109 5.20 -0.02 -0.25
N TYR A 110 5.42 -0.84 -1.28
CA TYR A 110 5.44 -0.36 -2.66
C TYR A 110 4.06 -0.35 -3.30
N THR A 111 3.82 0.64 -4.17
CA THR A 111 2.64 0.66 -5.03
C THR A 111 2.85 -0.31 -6.20
N VAL A 112 2.03 -1.36 -6.24
CA VAL A 112 2.12 -2.43 -7.25
C VAL A 112 0.81 -2.55 -8.01
N THR A 113 0.92 -2.67 -9.34
CA THR A 113 -0.20 -2.93 -10.24
C THR A 113 0.05 -4.21 -11.02
N PRO A 114 -0.80 -5.25 -10.86
CA PRO A 114 -0.66 -6.50 -11.59
C PRO A 114 -1.23 -6.39 -13.01
N GLN A 115 -0.73 -7.23 -13.91
CA GLN A 115 -1.24 -7.50 -15.25
C GLN A 115 -1.40 -6.26 -16.13
N VAL A 116 -0.36 -5.41 -16.15
CA VAL A 116 -0.37 -4.14 -16.88
C VAL A 116 -0.22 -4.37 -18.39
N LYS A 117 -1.17 -3.86 -19.16
CA LYS A 117 -1.12 -3.93 -20.64
C LYS A 117 -0.31 -2.77 -21.22
N VAL A 118 0.67 -3.11 -22.05
CA VAL A 118 1.50 -2.14 -22.78
C VAL A 118 1.47 -2.50 -24.27
N GLY A 119 0.63 -1.83 -25.04
CA GLY A 119 0.36 -2.20 -26.44
C GLY A 119 -0.26 -3.61 -26.53
N SER A 120 0.40 -4.49 -27.26
CA SER A 120 0.02 -5.92 -27.39
C SER A 120 0.61 -6.80 -26.29
N TYR A 121 1.45 -6.24 -25.42
CA TYR A 121 2.15 -6.98 -24.36
C TYR A 121 1.47 -6.78 -23.01
N ARG A 122 1.74 -7.70 -22.10
CA ARG A 122 1.28 -7.67 -20.72
C ARG A 122 2.46 -7.94 -19.78
N ILE A 123 2.60 -7.10 -18.77
CA ILE A 123 3.63 -7.20 -17.73
C ILE A 123 2.96 -7.77 -16.49
N ASP A 124 3.58 -8.77 -15.86
CA ASP A 124 2.98 -9.45 -14.70
C ASP A 124 2.74 -8.48 -13.54
N LEU A 125 3.75 -7.74 -13.12
CA LEU A 125 3.63 -6.73 -12.07
C LEU A 125 4.41 -5.46 -12.47
N VAL A 126 3.86 -4.29 -12.18
CA VAL A 126 4.54 -3.01 -12.33
C VAL A 126 4.63 -2.33 -10.98
N VAL A 127 5.85 -1.96 -10.57
CA VAL A 127 6.10 -1.16 -9.36
C VAL A 127 6.34 0.28 -9.78
N GLU A 128 5.57 1.21 -9.19
CA GLU A 128 5.60 2.64 -9.55
C GLU A 128 5.99 3.49 -8.34
N SER A 129 6.66 4.62 -8.62
CA SER A 129 6.87 5.69 -7.63
C SER A 129 5.83 6.80 -7.82
N ASP A 130 5.82 7.78 -6.92
CA ASP A 130 5.04 9.02 -7.08
C ASP A 130 5.50 9.89 -8.27
N GLY A 131 6.63 9.53 -8.89
CA GLY A 131 7.16 10.13 -10.12
C GLY A 131 6.92 9.24 -11.34
N ASP A 132 7.72 9.47 -12.39
CA ASP A 132 7.60 8.72 -13.65
C ASP A 132 8.38 7.40 -13.67
N GLN A 133 9.05 7.04 -12.54
CA GLN A 133 9.86 5.83 -12.46
C GLN A 133 8.95 4.61 -12.27
N ARG A 134 9.20 3.59 -13.07
CA ARG A 134 8.46 2.33 -13.03
C ARG A 134 9.37 1.14 -13.36
N LEU A 135 9.21 0.06 -12.61
CA LEU A 135 9.90 -1.20 -12.80
C LEU A 135 8.90 -2.27 -13.24
N ALA A 136 9.18 -2.91 -14.36
CA ALA A 136 8.48 -4.13 -14.77
C ALA A 136 9.07 -5.33 -14.02
N VAL A 137 8.23 -6.11 -13.39
CA VAL A 137 8.57 -7.33 -12.67
C VAL A 137 7.91 -8.50 -13.39
N GLU A 138 8.74 -9.40 -13.92
CA GLU A 138 8.30 -10.61 -14.63
C GLU A 138 8.54 -11.83 -13.74
N CYS A 139 7.51 -12.64 -13.59
CA CYS A 139 7.45 -13.84 -12.77
C CYS A 139 7.47 -15.09 -13.66
N ASP A 140 8.67 -15.51 -14.06
CA ASP A 140 8.85 -16.61 -15.01
C ASP A 140 8.62 -17.97 -14.34
N GLY A 141 7.73 -18.79 -14.92
CA GLY A 141 7.60 -20.21 -14.55
C GLY A 141 8.85 -21.01 -14.93
N ASP A 142 9.12 -22.09 -14.21
CA ASP A 142 10.26 -22.99 -14.50
C ASP A 142 10.02 -23.92 -15.70
N SER A 143 8.89 -23.76 -16.41
CA SER A 143 8.62 -24.56 -17.59
C SER A 143 9.64 -24.21 -18.69
N TYR A 144 10.31 -25.24 -19.20
CA TYR A 144 11.24 -25.10 -20.33
C TYR A 144 10.48 -24.58 -21.56
N HIS A 145 10.67 -23.33 -21.87
CA HIS A 145 10.23 -22.75 -23.13
C HIS A 145 11.24 -23.13 -24.21
N GLY A 146 10.77 -23.78 -25.28
CA GLY A 146 11.62 -24.15 -26.41
C GLY A 146 12.29 -22.90 -27.04
N PRO A 147 13.32 -23.10 -27.89
CA PRO A 147 14.09 -21.99 -28.51
C PRO A 147 13.25 -20.95 -29.24
N GLU A 148 12.10 -21.34 -29.78
CA GLU A 148 11.17 -20.45 -30.50
C GLU A 148 10.47 -19.48 -29.53
N GLN A 149 9.98 -19.96 -28.41
CA GLN A 149 9.34 -19.12 -27.38
C GLN A 149 10.33 -18.15 -26.73
N TRP A 150 11.58 -18.61 -26.51
CA TRP A 150 12.64 -17.74 -25.99
C TRP A 150 12.94 -16.56 -26.94
N HIS A 151 12.90 -16.80 -28.26
CA HIS A 151 13.12 -15.72 -29.24
C HIS A 151 12.00 -14.68 -29.22
N ASP A 152 10.75 -15.10 -29.07
CA ASP A 152 9.58 -14.22 -28.97
C ASP A 152 9.60 -13.41 -27.67
N ASP A 153 9.95 -14.04 -26.55
CA ASP A 153 10.11 -13.38 -25.25
C ASP A 153 11.21 -12.31 -25.27
N MET A 154 12.35 -12.60 -25.90
CA MET A 154 13.45 -11.66 -26.05
C MET A 154 13.08 -10.51 -26.99
N THR A 155 12.32 -10.77 -28.04
CA THR A 155 11.85 -9.74 -28.95
C THR A 155 10.86 -8.81 -28.26
N ARG A 156 9.95 -9.36 -27.47
CA ARG A 156 9.00 -8.65 -26.59
C ARG A 156 9.75 -7.75 -25.62
N GLN A 157 10.67 -8.31 -24.86
CA GLN A 157 11.45 -7.55 -23.86
C GLN A 157 12.21 -6.39 -24.51
N ARG A 158 12.91 -6.62 -25.63
CA ARG A 158 13.65 -5.57 -26.34
C ARG A 158 12.74 -4.45 -26.85
N ALA A 159 11.50 -4.77 -27.26
CA ALA A 159 10.52 -3.77 -27.69
C ALA A 159 10.12 -2.87 -26.53
N LEU A 160 9.86 -3.44 -25.36
CA LEU A 160 9.50 -2.72 -24.15
C LEU A 160 10.69 -1.91 -23.59
N GLU A 161 11.90 -2.46 -23.61
CA GLU A 161 13.12 -1.75 -23.20
C GLU A 161 13.38 -0.50 -24.08
N ARG A 162 13.17 -0.60 -25.40
CA ARG A 162 13.22 0.57 -26.29
C ARG A 162 12.15 1.62 -25.99
N ALA A 163 11.02 1.21 -25.43
CA ALA A 163 9.96 2.09 -24.94
C ALA A 163 10.26 2.66 -23.53
N GLY A 164 11.46 2.42 -22.99
CA GLY A 164 11.91 2.95 -21.71
C GLY A 164 11.55 2.11 -20.50
N TRP A 165 11.10 0.87 -20.68
CA TRP A 165 10.87 -0.04 -19.58
C TRP A 165 12.16 -0.63 -19.05
N THR A 166 12.28 -0.71 -17.74
CA THR A 166 13.33 -1.46 -17.03
C THR A 166 12.70 -2.70 -16.41
N PHE A 167 13.41 -3.84 -16.51
CA PHE A 167 12.90 -5.12 -16.04
C PHE A 167 13.70 -5.65 -14.86
N TRP A 168 13.00 -6.33 -13.98
CA TRP A 168 13.53 -7.32 -13.05
C TRP A 168 12.77 -8.63 -13.28
N ARG A 169 13.50 -9.75 -13.40
CA ARG A 169 12.92 -11.08 -13.67
C ARG A 169 13.35 -12.06 -12.61
N CYS A 170 12.46 -12.96 -12.27
CA CYS A 170 12.70 -14.01 -11.31
C CYS A 170 12.01 -15.30 -11.74
N PHE A 171 12.71 -16.43 -11.59
CA PHE A 171 12.12 -17.75 -11.79
C PHE A 171 11.45 -18.23 -10.50
N ALA A 172 10.38 -19.03 -10.64
CA ALA A 172 9.63 -19.56 -9.51
C ALA A 172 10.51 -20.41 -8.58
N SER A 173 11.43 -21.23 -9.14
CA SER A 173 12.41 -21.99 -8.36
C SER A 173 13.35 -21.09 -7.57
N SER A 174 13.89 -20.03 -8.18
CA SER A 174 14.78 -19.08 -7.51
C SER A 174 14.05 -18.37 -6.36
N TRP A 175 12.80 -17.97 -6.57
CA TRP A 175 11.96 -17.38 -5.53
C TRP A 175 11.68 -18.33 -4.36
N SER A 176 11.49 -19.63 -4.65
CA SER A 176 11.21 -20.64 -3.63
C SER A 176 12.45 -21.03 -2.83
N ILE A 177 13.63 -21.13 -3.48
CA ILE A 177 14.85 -21.64 -2.86
C ILE A 177 15.67 -20.50 -2.22
N GLU A 178 15.75 -19.35 -2.89
CA GLU A 178 16.61 -18.23 -2.51
C GLU A 178 15.81 -16.94 -2.26
N ARG A 179 14.65 -17.05 -1.63
CA ARG A 179 13.69 -15.95 -1.47
C ARG A 179 14.33 -14.65 -0.95
N GLU A 180 15.16 -14.72 0.08
CA GLU A 180 15.82 -13.56 0.67
C GLU A 180 16.76 -12.86 -0.30
N ASN A 181 17.52 -13.64 -1.08
CA ASN A 181 18.42 -13.10 -2.10
C ASN A 181 17.63 -12.44 -3.24
N MET A 182 16.50 -13.01 -3.65
CA MET A 182 15.64 -12.44 -4.67
C MET A 182 14.99 -11.13 -4.18
N ILE A 183 14.49 -11.08 -2.96
CA ILE A 183 13.95 -9.85 -2.35
C ILE A 183 15.04 -8.78 -2.27
N MET A 184 16.26 -9.13 -1.84
CA MET A 184 17.37 -8.18 -1.78
C MET A 184 17.73 -7.65 -3.17
N SER A 185 17.81 -8.53 -4.18
CA SER A 185 18.07 -8.14 -5.58
C SER A 185 17.01 -7.18 -6.11
N LEU A 186 15.74 -7.48 -5.85
CA LEU A 186 14.61 -6.63 -6.24
C LEU A 186 14.70 -5.25 -5.56
N LYS A 187 14.97 -5.23 -4.26
CA LYS A 187 15.13 -3.99 -3.49
C LYS A 187 16.28 -3.13 -4.01
N VAL A 188 17.44 -3.73 -4.26
CA VAL A 188 18.59 -3.01 -4.86
C VAL A 188 18.23 -2.40 -6.20
N LYS A 189 17.43 -3.11 -7.01
CA LYS A 189 16.98 -2.61 -8.31
C LYS A 189 16.02 -1.42 -8.16
N LEU A 190 15.05 -1.51 -7.24
CA LEU A 190 14.10 -0.44 -6.93
C LEU A 190 14.83 0.81 -6.40
N ASP A 191 15.76 0.63 -5.46
CA ASP A 191 16.57 1.72 -4.88
C ASP A 191 17.42 2.41 -5.96
N ALA A 192 18.04 1.63 -6.87
CA ALA A 192 18.85 2.18 -7.97
C ALA A 192 18.00 3.01 -8.97
N MET A 193 16.71 2.73 -9.08
CA MET A 193 15.76 3.48 -9.89
C MET A 193 15.10 4.64 -9.14
N GLY A 194 15.38 4.82 -7.85
CA GLY A 194 14.76 5.83 -7.02
C GLY A 194 13.30 5.54 -6.65
N ILE A 195 12.83 4.30 -6.85
CA ILE A 195 11.48 3.86 -6.46
C ILE A 195 11.50 3.55 -4.96
N LYS A 196 10.74 4.32 -4.19
CA LYS A 196 10.66 4.19 -2.73
C LYS A 196 9.29 3.65 -2.30
N PRO A 197 9.21 3.00 -1.12
CA PRO A 197 7.93 2.70 -0.50
C PRO A 197 7.08 3.96 -0.34
N THR A 198 5.77 3.84 -0.61
CA THR A 198 4.79 4.94 -0.59
C THR A 198 3.92 4.88 0.67
N HIS A 199 3.97 3.81 1.46
CA HIS A 199 3.20 3.64 2.70
C HIS A 199 3.92 2.78 3.74
#